data_1e4150f4c05e75e62f6606f5c8c0094f
#
_entry.id   1e4150f4c05e75e62f6606f5c8c0094f
#
_cell.length_a   1.000
_cell.length_b   1.000
_cell.length_c   1.000
_cell.angle_alpha   90.00
_cell.angle_beta   90.00
_cell.angle_gamma   90.00
#
_symmetry.space_group_name_H-M   'P 1'
#
loop_
_entity.id
_entity.type
_entity.pdbx_description
1 polymer ?
#
loop_
_entity_poly.entity_id
_entity_poly.type
_entity_poly.pdbx_seq_one_letter_code
_entity_poly.pdbx_strand_id
1 'polypeptide(L)'
;MPERRVAFLLNSDPCASVEASVGGAAKLDSLESVSRILRAMRQAGYAVDVPESGAALIETIMERKAISEFRWTTVQEIEAKGGVLAHVDLATYRRWFDAYPENVRQKVAEAWGNPPGEPMNGVPAAMVLNGDILVTGVRWGNAVVCIQPKRGCAGSRCDGQVCKILHDPSVPPPHQYIATYRWLQDGFGADVVVHVGTHGNLEFLPGKSVGL
;
A
#
# COMPACT_ATOMS: atom_id res chain seq x y z
N MET A 1 -12.92 -22.60 5.27
CA MET A 1 -11.57 -22.00 5.39
C MET A 1 -10.86 -21.78 4.05
N PRO A 2 -10.90 -22.70 3.07
CA PRO A 2 -10.14 -22.53 1.81
C PRO A 2 -10.51 -21.27 1.01
N GLU A 3 -11.72 -20.76 1.13
CA GLU A 3 -12.19 -19.58 0.40
C GLU A 3 -11.81 -18.24 1.05
N ARG A 4 -11.32 -18.25 2.30
CA ARG A 4 -10.97 -17.03 3.02
C ARG A 4 -9.76 -16.34 2.40
N ARG A 5 -9.87 -15.01 2.27
CA ARG A 5 -8.84 -14.15 1.70
C ARG A 5 -8.23 -13.27 2.77
N VAL A 6 -6.91 -13.21 2.80
CA VAL A 6 -6.17 -12.45 3.82
C VAL A 6 -5.20 -11.50 3.13
N ALA A 7 -5.21 -10.25 3.55
CA ALA A 7 -4.26 -9.25 3.09
C ALA A 7 -3.27 -8.90 4.20
N PHE A 8 -1.97 -9.03 3.92
CA PHE A 8 -0.90 -8.56 4.79
C PHE A 8 -0.38 -7.23 4.26
N LEU A 9 -0.33 -6.22 5.12
CA LEU A 9 0.30 -4.94 4.82
C LEU A 9 1.56 -4.80 5.66
N LEU A 10 2.69 -4.86 4.99
CA LEU A 10 4.00 -4.62 5.60
C LEU A 10 4.21 -3.13 5.78
N ASN A 11 4.60 -2.74 6.97
CA ASN A 11 5.03 -1.36 7.19
C ASN A 11 6.34 -1.07 6.45
N SER A 12 6.52 0.17 6.04
CA SER A 12 7.80 0.69 5.58
C SER A 12 8.02 2.07 6.17
N ASP A 13 9.28 2.41 6.47
CA ASP A 13 9.61 3.74 6.96
C ASP A 13 9.26 4.80 5.90
N PRO A 14 8.43 5.78 6.23
CA PRO A 14 8.00 6.80 5.27
C PRO A 14 9.15 7.67 4.74
N CYS A 15 10.26 7.76 5.45
CA CYS A 15 11.41 8.59 5.08
C CYS A 15 12.60 7.81 4.51
N ALA A 16 12.67 6.50 4.73
CA ALA A 16 13.67 5.64 4.11
C ALA A 16 13.26 5.21 2.70
N SER A 17 14.21 4.74 1.90
CA SER A 17 13.85 4.05 0.67
C SER A 17 13.03 2.81 1.01
N VAL A 18 12.01 2.51 0.22
CA VAL A 18 11.17 1.32 0.43
C VAL A 18 12.03 0.06 0.48
N GLU A 19 13.01 -0.04 -0.41
CA GLU A 19 13.92 -1.17 -0.50
C GLU A 19 14.69 -1.45 0.80
N ALA A 20 15.07 -0.39 1.53
CA ALA A 20 15.79 -0.52 2.79
C ALA A 20 14.89 -0.71 4.02
N SER A 21 13.58 -0.51 3.88
CA SER A 21 12.65 -0.42 5.01
C SER A 21 11.43 -1.32 4.92
N VAL A 22 11.35 -2.17 3.88
CA VAL A 22 10.24 -3.13 3.72
C VAL A 22 10.11 -4.02 4.96
N GLY A 23 8.94 -3.99 5.58
CA GLY A 23 8.66 -4.79 6.75
C GLY A 23 9.36 -4.28 8.01
N GLY A 24 9.77 -3.01 8.05
CA GLY A 24 10.41 -2.41 9.21
C GLY A 24 9.59 -2.59 10.48
N ALA A 25 10.18 -3.26 11.50
CA ALA A 25 9.54 -3.47 12.78
C ALA A 25 10.62 -3.59 13.87
N ALA A 26 10.39 -2.95 15.02
CA ALA A 26 11.35 -2.94 16.11
C ALA A 26 11.60 -4.37 16.65
N LYS A 27 12.74 -4.95 16.32
CA LYS A 27 13.17 -6.29 16.74
C LYS A 27 12.27 -7.47 16.29
N LEU A 28 11.32 -7.23 15.40
CA LEU A 28 10.51 -8.28 14.78
C LEU A 28 11.01 -8.55 13.35
N ASP A 29 11.32 -9.79 13.04
CA ASP A 29 11.47 -10.24 11.67
C ASP A 29 10.07 -10.42 11.05
N SER A 30 9.56 -9.34 10.48
CA SER A 30 8.21 -9.28 9.93
C SER A 30 8.05 -10.14 8.69
N LEU A 31 9.09 -10.25 7.86
CA LEU A 31 9.07 -11.04 6.63
C LEU A 31 9.02 -12.54 6.94
N GLU A 32 9.89 -12.99 7.85
CA GLU A 32 9.86 -14.38 8.31
C GLU A 32 8.56 -14.68 9.09
N SER A 33 8.04 -13.71 9.84
CA SER A 33 6.75 -13.84 10.53
C SER A 33 5.61 -14.08 9.55
N VAL A 34 5.53 -13.30 8.46
CA VAL A 34 4.52 -13.52 7.41
C VAL A 34 4.68 -14.88 6.74
N SER A 35 5.91 -15.30 6.40
CA SER A 35 6.17 -16.63 5.85
C SER A 35 5.67 -17.75 6.77
N ARG A 36 5.93 -17.65 8.09
CA ARG A 36 5.46 -18.61 9.08
C ARG A 36 3.94 -18.59 9.25
N ILE A 37 3.31 -17.42 9.24
CA ILE A 37 1.86 -17.29 9.30
C ILE A 37 1.22 -17.96 8.08
N LEU A 38 1.72 -17.69 6.85
CA LEU A 38 1.23 -18.33 5.63
C LEU A 38 1.37 -19.85 5.70
N ARG A 39 2.48 -20.35 6.24
CA ARG A 39 2.69 -21.80 6.46
C ARG A 39 1.67 -22.39 7.43
N ALA A 40 1.42 -21.72 8.54
CA ALA A 40 0.41 -22.12 9.52
C ALA A 40 -1.01 -22.06 8.93
N MET A 41 -1.33 -21.05 8.14
CA MET A 41 -2.59 -20.93 7.42
C MET A 41 -2.80 -22.11 6.45
N ARG A 42 -1.78 -22.46 5.67
CA ARG A 42 -1.85 -23.62 4.76
C ARG A 42 -2.09 -24.93 5.52
N GLN A 43 -1.42 -25.11 6.66
CA GLN A 43 -1.63 -26.28 7.53
C GLN A 43 -3.05 -26.31 8.11
N ALA A 44 -3.64 -25.14 8.37
CA ALA A 44 -5.03 -25.00 8.83
C ALA A 44 -6.08 -25.10 7.72
N GLY A 45 -5.67 -25.38 6.46
CA GLY A 45 -6.58 -25.61 5.33
C GLY A 45 -6.96 -24.37 4.54
N TYR A 46 -6.23 -23.26 4.69
CA TYR A 46 -6.38 -22.11 3.78
C TYR A 46 -5.74 -22.39 2.43
N ALA A 47 -6.36 -21.92 1.34
CA ALA A 47 -5.82 -22.03 0.00
C ALA A 47 -4.77 -20.94 -0.26
N VAL A 48 -3.64 -21.03 0.42
CA VAL A 48 -2.53 -20.08 0.30
C VAL A 48 -1.25 -20.78 -0.16
N ASP A 49 -0.47 -20.09 -0.97
CA ASP A 49 0.92 -20.46 -1.25
C ASP A 49 1.81 -19.95 -0.12
N VAL A 50 3.00 -20.52 0.00
CA VAL A 50 3.93 -20.19 1.09
C VAL A 50 5.31 -19.94 0.52
N PRO A 51 5.90 -18.76 0.72
CA PRO A 51 7.31 -18.54 0.41
C PRO A 51 8.19 -19.44 1.30
N GLU A 52 9.33 -19.88 0.79
CA GLU A 52 10.23 -20.77 1.52
C GLU A 52 10.69 -20.15 2.84
N SER A 53 10.93 -18.84 2.84
CA SER A 53 11.40 -18.06 4.00
C SER A 53 11.01 -16.58 3.85
N GLY A 54 11.26 -15.79 4.90
CA GLY A 54 11.17 -14.33 4.82
C GLY A 54 12.17 -13.73 3.80
N ALA A 55 13.33 -14.35 3.62
CA ALA A 55 14.29 -13.95 2.59
C ALA A 55 13.73 -14.17 1.17
N ALA A 56 13.11 -15.31 0.89
CA ALA A 56 12.45 -15.56 -0.40
C ALA A 56 11.25 -14.62 -0.64
N LEU A 57 10.54 -14.24 0.41
CA LEU A 57 9.45 -13.28 0.32
C LEU A 57 9.95 -11.89 -0.10
N ILE A 58 11.01 -11.36 0.55
CA ILE A 58 11.56 -10.05 0.18
C ILE A 58 12.20 -10.09 -1.22
N GLU A 59 12.90 -11.14 -1.56
CA GLU A 59 13.45 -11.34 -2.90
C GLU A 59 12.37 -11.25 -3.97
N THR A 60 11.25 -11.95 -3.79
CA THR A 60 10.09 -11.88 -4.70
C THR A 60 9.52 -10.47 -4.81
N ILE A 61 9.38 -9.76 -3.68
CA ILE A 61 8.89 -8.37 -3.66
C ILE A 61 9.83 -7.47 -4.46
N MET A 62 11.14 -7.62 -4.27
CA MET A 62 12.15 -6.78 -4.91
C MET A 62 12.31 -7.08 -6.40
N GLU A 63 12.33 -8.35 -6.80
CA GLU A 63 12.40 -8.76 -8.21
C GLU A 63 11.21 -8.26 -9.03
N ARG A 64 10.01 -8.35 -8.45
CA ARG A 64 8.79 -7.87 -9.08
C ARG A 64 8.57 -6.37 -8.96
N LYS A 65 9.42 -5.67 -8.21
CA LYS A 65 9.19 -4.26 -7.88
C LYS A 65 7.80 -4.03 -7.27
N ALA A 66 7.33 -4.98 -6.45
CA ALA A 66 6.01 -4.96 -5.83
C ALA A 66 5.93 -3.93 -4.68
N ILE A 67 6.34 -2.71 -4.95
CA ILE A 67 6.50 -1.60 -4.00
C ILE A 67 5.49 -0.49 -4.31
N SER A 68 5.11 0.27 -3.29
CA SER A 68 4.12 1.35 -3.39
C SER A 68 4.74 2.74 -3.60
N GLU A 69 5.99 2.78 -4.04
CA GLU A 69 6.76 4.01 -4.25
C GLU A 69 7.57 3.92 -5.55
N PHE A 70 7.76 5.04 -6.23
CA PHE A 70 8.49 5.12 -7.50
C PHE A 70 9.71 6.06 -7.46
N ARG A 71 10.30 6.29 -6.27
CA ARG A 71 11.46 7.20 -6.14
C ARG A 71 12.67 6.75 -6.98
N TRP A 72 12.92 5.44 -7.04
CA TRP A 72 14.06 4.82 -7.72
C TRP A 72 13.67 3.86 -8.85
N THR A 73 12.38 3.78 -9.13
CA THR A 73 11.81 2.97 -10.21
C THR A 73 10.67 3.73 -10.86
N THR A 74 10.24 3.34 -12.03
CA THR A 74 9.08 3.95 -12.68
C THR A 74 7.85 3.07 -12.51
N VAL A 75 6.66 3.68 -12.63
CA VAL A 75 5.39 2.92 -12.61
C VAL A 75 5.37 1.87 -13.73
N GLN A 76 5.94 2.21 -14.89
CA GLN A 76 6.08 1.30 -16.03
C GLN A 76 6.98 0.11 -15.70
N GLU A 77 8.07 0.33 -14.96
CA GLU A 77 8.95 -0.76 -14.52
C GLU A 77 8.26 -1.67 -13.52
N ILE A 78 7.51 -1.11 -12.56
CA ILE A 78 6.71 -1.88 -11.60
C ILE A 78 5.73 -2.80 -12.35
N GLU A 79 5.02 -2.26 -13.34
CA GLU A 79 4.12 -3.01 -14.21
C GLU A 79 4.86 -4.12 -14.97
N ALA A 80 5.93 -3.77 -15.66
CA ALA A 80 6.71 -4.70 -16.49
C ALA A 80 7.33 -5.85 -15.68
N LYS A 81 7.65 -5.63 -14.41
CA LYS A 81 8.21 -6.63 -13.50
C LYS A 81 7.15 -7.47 -12.78
N GLY A 82 5.86 -7.17 -12.98
CA GLY A 82 4.75 -7.92 -12.36
C GLY A 82 4.54 -7.58 -10.89
N GLY A 83 4.88 -6.36 -10.47
CA GLY A 83 4.65 -5.85 -9.12
C GLY A 83 3.23 -5.35 -8.88
N VAL A 84 2.37 -5.37 -9.91
CA VAL A 84 0.99 -4.89 -9.84
C VAL A 84 0.04 -6.04 -9.58
N LEU A 85 -0.78 -5.91 -8.55
CA LEU A 85 -1.88 -6.83 -8.23
C LEU A 85 -3.17 -6.47 -8.97
N ALA A 86 -3.41 -5.18 -9.17
CA ALA A 86 -4.60 -4.69 -9.85
C ALA A 86 -4.40 -3.28 -10.43
N HIS A 87 -5.11 -3.07 -11.53
CA HIS A 87 -5.40 -1.75 -12.09
C HIS A 87 -6.79 -1.34 -11.62
N VAL A 88 -6.85 -0.28 -10.85
CA VAL A 88 -8.13 0.31 -10.43
C VAL A 88 -8.46 1.41 -11.44
N ASP A 89 -9.35 1.11 -12.37
CA ASP A 89 -9.79 2.09 -13.36
C ASP A 89 -10.48 3.30 -12.71
N LEU A 90 -10.43 4.43 -13.41
CA LEU A 90 -10.93 5.68 -12.90
C LEU A 90 -12.43 5.64 -12.54
N ALA A 91 -13.25 4.89 -13.30
CA ALA A 91 -14.68 4.79 -13.03
C ALA A 91 -14.96 4.02 -11.75
N THR A 92 -14.23 2.90 -11.54
CA THR A 92 -14.29 2.12 -10.29
C THR A 92 -13.80 2.94 -9.11
N TYR A 93 -12.66 3.64 -9.26
CA TYR A 93 -12.14 4.46 -8.19
C TYR A 93 -13.08 5.61 -7.83
N ARG A 94 -13.68 6.29 -8.82
CA ARG A 94 -14.67 7.35 -8.58
C ARG A 94 -15.86 6.85 -7.80
N ARG A 95 -16.43 5.68 -8.13
CA ARG A 95 -17.53 5.09 -7.34
C ARG A 95 -17.17 4.93 -5.87
N TRP A 96 -15.93 4.51 -5.57
CA TRP A 96 -15.47 4.39 -4.18
C TRP A 96 -15.24 5.75 -3.53
N PHE A 97 -14.62 6.67 -4.27
CA PHE A 97 -14.28 7.99 -3.76
C PHE A 97 -15.54 8.85 -3.53
N ASP A 98 -16.51 8.79 -4.42
CA ASP A 98 -17.76 9.56 -4.33
C ASP A 98 -18.68 9.08 -3.19
N ALA A 99 -18.45 7.87 -2.66
CA ALA A 99 -19.13 7.37 -1.47
C ALA A 99 -18.65 8.02 -0.16
N TYR A 100 -17.51 8.72 -0.17
CA TYR A 100 -17.06 9.47 1.01
C TYR A 100 -17.82 10.78 1.18
N PRO A 101 -17.97 11.30 2.42
CA PRO A 101 -18.53 12.61 2.68
C PRO A 101 -17.84 13.72 1.87
N GLU A 102 -18.60 14.71 1.44
CA GLU A 102 -18.11 15.79 0.57
C GLU A 102 -16.89 16.52 1.17
N ASN A 103 -16.94 16.82 2.47
CA ASN A 103 -15.82 17.47 3.16
C ASN A 103 -14.53 16.63 3.16
N VAL A 104 -14.62 15.30 3.12
CA VAL A 104 -13.47 14.41 3.00
C VAL A 104 -12.92 14.45 1.57
N ARG A 105 -13.81 14.33 0.58
CA ARG A 105 -13.45 14.40 -0.85
C ARG A 105 -12.77 15.72 -1.20
N GLN A 106 -13.32 16.83 -0.72
CA GLN A 106 -12.77 18.16 -0.92
C GLN A 106 -11.36 18.27 -0.35
N LYS A 107 -11.13 17.85 0.90
CA LYS A 107 -9.78 17.86 1.50
C LYS A 107 -8.77 17.03 0.72
N VAL A 108 -9.17 15.86 0.22
CA VAL A 108 -8.29 15.02 -0.59
C VAL A 108 -7.99 15.69 -1.93
N ALA A 109 -8.99 16.26 -2.59
CA ALA A 109 -8.80 16.98 -3.85
C ALA A 109 -7.93 18.24 -3.69
N GLU A 110 -8.11 19.00 -2.62
CA GLU A 110 -7.25 20.16 -2.30
C GLU A 110 -5.78 19.76 -2.07
N ALA A 111 -5.55 18.59 -1.45
CA ALA A 111 -4.20 18.13 -1.15
C ALA A 111 -3.51 17.43 -2.33
N TRP A 112 -4.25 16.66 -3.13
CA TRP A 112 -3.70 15.71 -4.11
C TRP A 112 -4.29 15.85 -5.52
N GLY A 113 -5.14 16.85 -5.77
CA GLY A 113 -5.87 17.01 -7.02
C GLY A 113 -7.11 16.11 -7.10
N ASN A 114 -7.80 16.19 -8.25
CA ASN A 114 -8.95 15.33 -8.51
C ASN A 114 -8.54 13.88 -8.80
N PRO A 115 -9.45 12.89 -8.60
CA PRO A 115 -9.19 11.50 -8.98
C PRO A 115 -8.71 11.35 -10.44
N PRO A 116 -7.69 10.55 -10.71
CA PRO A 116 -6.92 9.68 -9.81
C PRO A 116 -5.75 10.35 -9.08
N GLY A 117 -5.70 11.65 -9.02
CA GLY A 117 -4.62 12.51 -8.58
C GLY A 117 -4.06 13.31 -9.74
N GLU A 118 -3.48 14.46 -9.44
CA GLU A 118 -2.93 15.37 -10.46
C GLU A 118 -1.41 15.47 -10.34
N PRO A 119 -0.70 15.64 -11.48
CA PRO A 119 0.73 15.92 -11.44
C PRO A 119 1.00 17.23 -10.69
N MET A 120 1.99 17.24 -9.83
CA MET A 120 2.37 18.42 -9.07
C MET A 120 3.87 18.70 -9.22
N ASN A 121 4.22 19.95 -9.55
CA ASN A 121 5.62 20.38 -9.70
C ASN A 121 6.45 19.49 -10.66
N GLY A 122 5.82 19.03 -11.76
CA GLY A 122 6.46 18.16 -12.74
C GLY A 122 6.58 16.69 -12.34
N VAL A 123 6.05 16.30 -11.17
CA VAL A 123 6.02 14.90 -10.72
C VAL A 123 4.65 14.32 -11.02
N PRO A 124 4.57 13.11 -11.63
CA PRO A 124 3.31 12.45 -11.93
C PRO A 124 2.50 12.17 -10.65
N ALA A 125 1.19 11.97 -10.81
CA ALA A 125 0.37 11.43 -9.73
C ALA A 125 0.92 10.08 -9.24
N ALA A 126 0.85 9.84 -7.93
CA ALA A 126 1.43 8.65 -7.33
C ALA A 126 0.76 7.38 -7.87
N MET A 127 1.57 6.45 -8.38
CA MET A 127 1.14 5.11 -8.84
C MET A 127 -0.01 5.15 -9.86
N VAL A 128 -0.03 6.15 -10.71
CA VAL A 128 -1.01 6.26 -11.81
C VAL A 128 -0.33 5.90 -13.13
N LEU A 129 -0.91 4.95 -13.85
CA LEU A 129 -0.48 4.53 -15.19
C LEU A 129 -1.69 4.51 -16.13
N ASN A 130 -1.61 5.26 -17.22
CA ASN A 130 -2.67 5.36 -18.23
C ASN A 130 -4.06 5.73 -17.67
N GLY A 131 -4.10 6.46 -16.55
CA GLY A 131 -5.33 6.86 -15.87
C GLY A 131 -5.82 5.92 -14.78
N ASP A 132 -5.26 4.71 -14.67
CA ASP A 132 -5.57 3.74 -13.63
C ASP A 132 -4.65 3.91 -12.43
N ILE A 133 -5.16 3.67 -11.23
CA ILE A 133 -4.36 3.61 -10.01
C ILE A 133 -3.87 2.18 -9.82
N LEU A 134 -2.55 2.00 -9.70
CA LEU A 134 -1.93 0.71 -9.50
C LEU A 134 -1.95 0.32 -8.01
N VAL A 135 -2.44 -0.88 -7.73
CA VAL A 135 -2.28 -1.55 -6.43
C VAL A 135 -1.15 -2.55 -6.53
N THR A 136 -0.12 -2.38 -5.72
CA THR A 136 1.11 -3.18 -5.78
C THR A 136 1.20 -4.19 -4.66
N GLY A 137 1.87 -5.29 -4.93
CA GLY A 137 2.09 -6.37 -3.99
C GLY A 137 2.39 -7.69 -4.68
N VAL A 138 2.45 -8.75 -3.90
CA VAL A 138 2.61 -10.13 -4.38
C VAL A 138 1.46 -11.00 -3.89
N ARG A 139 1.03 -11.94 -4.74
CA ARG A 139 -0.06 -12.84 -4.43
C ARG A 139 0.45 -14.22 -4.09
N TRP A 140 -0.10 -14.81 -3.03
CA TRP A 140 0.19 -16.14 -2.53
C TRP A 140 -1.11 -16.92 -2.36
N GLY A 141 -1.69 -17.35 -3.49
CA GLY A 141 -3.02 -17.98 -3.49
C GLY A 141 -4.12 -17.00 -3.04
N ASN A 142 -4.83 -17.33 -1.97
CA ASN A 142 -5.83 -16.47 -1.33
C ASN A 142 -5.24 -15.49 -0.29
N ALA A 143 -3.93 -15.30 -0.30
CA ALA A 143 -3.29 -14.22 0.42
C ALA A 143 -2.63 -13.23 -0.54
N VAL A 144 -2.57 -11.95 -0.13
CA VAL A 144 -1.76 -10.92 -0.77
C VAL A 144 -0.85 -10.29 0.27
N VAL A 145 0.36 -9.94 -0.15
CA VAL A 145 1.33 -9.20 0.67
C VAL A 145 1.62 -7.89 -0.05
N CYS A 146 1.21 -6.80 0.55
CA CYS A 146 1.40 -5.45 0.05
C CYS A 146 2.33 -4.67 0.97
N ILE A 147 3.02 -3.67 0.43
CA ILE A 147 3.68 -2.67 1.24
C ILE A 147 2.68 -1.53 1.42
N GLN A 148 2.47 -1.10 2.66
CA GLN A 148 1.54 -0.03 2.96
C GLN A 148 1.91 1.22 2.15
N PRO A 149 0.97 1.80 1.37
CA PRO A 149 1.21 3.03 0.66
C PRO A 149 1.60 4.16 1.62
N LYS A 150 2.46 5.05 1.16
CA LYS A 150 2.85 6.20 1.96
C LYS A 150 1.70 7.19 2.11
N ARG A 151 1.61 7.76 3.29
CA ARG A 151 0.53 8.66 3.68
C ARG A 151 0.52 10.00 2.94
N GLY A 152 1.51 10.31 2.15
CA GLY A 152 1.52 11.58 1.44
C GLY A 152 2.86 12.03 0.90
N CYS A 153 3.91 11.29 1.16
CA CYS A 153 5.21 11.54 0.56
C CYS A 153 5.38 10.65 -0.68
N ALA A 154 4.69 10.98 -1.75
CA ALA A 154 4.86 10.30 -3.03
C ALA A 154 6.14 10.77 -3.79
N GLY A 155 7.17 11.19 -3.06
CA GLY A 155 8.39 11.71 -3.67
C GLY A 155 8.28 13.14 -4.20
N SER A 156 7.10 13.59 -4.57
CA SER A 156 6.86 14.85 -5.28
C SER A 156 6.85 16.10 -4.40
N ARG A 157 6.68 15.94 -3.09
CA ARG A 157 6.61 17.06 -2.15
C ARG A 157 7.67 17.02 -1.06
N CYS A 158 8.66 16.13 -1.17
CA CYS A 158 9.73 16.03 -0.20
C CYS A 158 10.80 17.07 -0.52
N ASP A 159 10.90 18.08 0.30
CA ASP A 159 11.99 19.07 0.25
C ASP A 159 13.27 18.59 0.95
N GLY A 160 13.31 17.31 1.39
CA GLY A 160 14.43 16.71 2.09
C GLY A 160 14.53 17.09 3.58
N GLN A 161 13.60 17.90 4.08
CA GLN A 161 13.53 18.28 5.50
C GLN A 161 12.73 17.25 6.31
N VAL A 162 12.67 17.45 7.64
CA VAL A 162 11.86 16.59 8.52
C VAL A 162 10.45 16.45 7.94
N CYS A 163 10.00 15.22 7.78
CA CYS A 163 8.74 14.90 7.11
C CYS A 163 7.55 15.48 7.86
N LYS A 164 7.21 16.73 7.56
CA LYS A 164 6.04 17.42 8.13
C LYS A 164 4.74 16.69 7.80
N ILE A 165 4.68 16.04 6.61
CA ILE A 165 3.48 15.34 6.14
C ILE A 165 3.18 14.12 7.03
N LEU A 166 4.19 13.39 7.50
CA LEU A 166 3.97 12.22 8.36
C LEU A 166 3.32 12.60 9.69
N HIS A 167 3.70 13.76 10.23
CA HIS A 167 3.23 14.22 11.54
C HIS A 167 2.14 15.29 11.46
N ASP A 168 1.72 15.69 10.26
CA ASP A 168 0.63 16.63 10.09
C ASP A 168 -0.72 15.91 10.15
N PRO A 169 -1.49 16.06 11.24
CA PRO A 169 -2.77 15.39 11.39
C PRO A 169 -3.85 15.90 10.45
N SER A 170 -3.60 17.00 9.73
CA SER A 170 -4.56 17.61 8.80
C SER A 170 -4.46 17.09 7.38
N VAL A 171 -3.31 16.51 7.00
CA VAL A 171 -3.08 16.03 5.63
C VAL A 171 -3.82 14.71 5.38
N PRO A 172 -4.77 14.67 4.43
CA PRO A 172 -5.48 13.43 4.10
C PRO A 172 -4.58 12.46 3.33
N PRO A 173 -4.94 11.15 3.30
CA PRO A 173 -4.22 10.18 2.51
C PRO A 173 -4.37 10.45 1.00
N PRO A 174 -3.35 10.14 0.18
CA PRO A 174 -3.44 10.29 -1.27
C PRO A 174 -4.38 9.25 -1.90
N HIS A 175 -4.78 9.51 -3.16
CA HIS A 175 -5.67 8.63 -3.90
C HIS A 175 -5.18 7.18 -3.98
N GLN A 176 -3.88 6.95 -4.19
CA GLN A 176 -3.29 5.61 -4.15
C GLN A 176 -3.54 4.88 -2.82
N TYR A 177 -3.39 5.58 -1.69
CA TYR A 177 -3.62 5.01 -0.37
C TYR A 177 -5.08 4.54 -0.23
N ILE A 178 -6.01 5.42 -0.58
CA ILE A 178 -7.45 5.13 -0.56
C ILE A 178 -7.78 3.97 -1.49
N ALA A 179 -7.29 4.01 -2.74
CA ALA A 179 -7.54 2.97 -3.74
C ALA A 179 -7.02 1.60 -3.29
N THR A 180 -5.84 1.54 -2.66
CA THR A 180 -5.28 0.30 -2.16
C THR A 180 -6.18 -0.35 -1.11
N TYR A 181 -6.62 0.40 -0.10
CA TYR A 181 -7.50 -0.14 0.94
C TYR A 181 -8.88 -0.51 0.40
N ARG A 182 -9.43 0.30 -0.50
CA ARG A 182 -10.72 -0.03 -1.15
C ARG A 182 -10.60 -1.27 -2.03
N TRP A 183 -9.51 -1.42 -2.75
CA TRP A 183 -9.28 -2.64 -3.52
C TRP A 183 -9.12 -3.88 -2.63
N LEU A 184 -8.40 -3.78 -1.52
CA LEU A 184 -8.29 -4.90 -0.58
C LEU A 184 -9.68 -5.34 -0.08
N GLN A 185 -10.55 -4.39 0.23
CA GLN A 185 -11.90 -4.63 0.71
C GLN A 185 -12.83 -5.13 -0.40
N ASP A 186 -12.95 -4.39 -1.49
CA ASP A 186 -14.03 -4.57 -2.48
C ASP A 186 -13.56 -5.30 -3.75
N GLY A 187 -12.29 -5.15 -4.14
CA GLY A 187 -11.69 -5.80 -5.31
C GLY A 187 -11.12 -7.18 -5.00
N PHE A 188 -10.22 -7.28 -4.04
CA PHE A 188 -9.69 -8.55 -3.57
C PHE A 188 -10.69 -9.29 -2.68
N GLY A 189 -11.53 -8.57 -1.94
CA GLY A 189 -12.51 -9.13 -1.03
C GLY A 189 -11.85 -9.78 0.19
N ALA A 190 -10.90 -9.09 0.81
CA ALA A 190 -10.22 -9.59 2.00
C ALA A 190 -11.21 -9.76 3.16
N ASP A 191 -11.24 -10.96 3.74
CA ASP A 191 -11.96 -11.23 5.00
C ASP A 191 -11.21 -10.63 6.19
N VAL A 192 -9.89 -10.56 6.09
CA VAL A 192 -9.01 -10.02 7.15
C VAL A 192 -7.88 -9.21 6.51
N VAL A 193 -7.61 -8.05 7.09
CA VAL A 193 -6.42 -7.23 6.78
C VAL A 193 -5.51 -7.25 8.01
N VAL A 194 -4.27 -7.67 7.82
CA VAL A 194 -3.26 -7.78 8.89
C VAL A 194 -2.15 -6.79 8.62
N HIS A 195 -2.01 -5.79 9.48
CA HIS A 195 -0.87 -4.90 9.47
C HIS A 195 0.31 -5.53 10.19
N VAL A 196 1.48 -5.55 9.57
CA VAL A 196 2.69 -6.16 10.11
C VAL A 196 3.79 -5.11 10.21
N GLY A 197 4.13 -4.71 11.42
CA GLY A 197 5.14 -3.68 11.70
C GLY A 197 4.98 -3.12 13.10
N THR A 198 5.87 -2.21 13.50
CA THR A 198 5.82 -1.56 14.82
C THR A 198 4.73 -0.50 14.88
N HIS A 199 4.59 0.27 13.82
CA HIS A 199 3.57 1.29 13.59
C HIS A 199 3.04 1.17 12.17
N GLY A 200 2.00 1.93 11.84
CA GLY A 200 1.47 2.06 10.49
C GLY A 200 1.03 3.48 10.23
N ASN A 201 0.67 3.78 8.98
CA ASN A 201 0.22 5.12 8.63
C ASN A 201 -1.25 5.37 8.97
N LEU A 202 -2.05 4.33 9.26
CA LEU A 202 -3.47 4.49 9.60
C LEU A 202 -3.69 5.32 10.86
N GLU A 203 -2.87 5.11 11.87
CA GLU A 203 -2.97 5.80 13.15
C GLU A 203 -2.67 7.30 13.08
N PHE A 204 -2.02 7.74 12.00
CA PHE A 204 -1.69 9.15 11.76
C PHE A 204 -2.63 9.84 10.78
N LEU A 205 -3.69 9.19 10.34
CA LEU A 205 -4.68 9.80 9.46
C LEU A 205 -5.52 10.84 10.19
N PRO A 206 -6.07 11.85 9.48
CA PRO A 206 -6.91 12.88 10.07
C PRO A 206 -8.07 12.32 10.91
N GLY A 207 -8.25 12.84 12.09
CA GLY A 207 -9.28 12.42 13.03
C GLY A 207 -8.92 11.22 13.92
N LYS A 208 -7.73 10.65 13.77
CA LYS A 208 -7.23 9.51 14.53
C LYS A 208 -5.84 9.80 15.08
N SER A 209 -5.75 10.55 16.17
CA SER A 209 -4.46 10.91 16.76
C SER A 209 -3.97 9.95 17.86
N VAL A 210 -4.82 9.06 18.33
CA VAL A 210 -4.55 8.19 19.50
C VAL A 210 -5.06 6.75 19.33
N GLY A 211 -5.08 6.26 18.13
CA GLY A 211 -5.49 4.89 17.86
C GLY A 211 -6.32 4.73 16.58
N LEU A 212 -6.63 3.49 16.24
CA LEU A 212 -7.43 3.12 15.07
C LEU A 212 -8.94 3.35 15.29
#